data_155bf46201ec4c265f1cb103ed21a705
#
_entry.id   155bf46201ec4c265f1cb103ed21a705
#
_cell.length_a   1.000
_cell.length_b   1.000
_cell.length_c   1.000
_cell.angle_alpha   90.00
_cell.angle_beta   90.00
_cell.angle_gamma   90.00
#
_symmetry.space_group_name_H-M   'P 1'
#
loop_
_entity.id
_entity.type
_entity.pdbx_description
1 polymer ?
#
loop_
_entity_poly.entity_id
_entity_poly.type
_entity_poly.pdbx_seq_one_letter_code
_entity_poly.pdbx_strand_id
1 'polypeptide(L)'
;LPPAATVAPMTTDAPHSPHRPHPIREVVVLSLACLSYSLLSYLAPVTKHAALAHAHDIARFEARVGLFMEPGVNRWLSAHPGLAQLASIQYAATFFLMTGAAMLILWIKAPTYYSRARWTLVVMTLGALVTYWTYPLAPPRLVDDFGVVDAVAHHTSSYSQLFGTLANPYGAMPSMHTGWA
;
A
#
# COMPACT_ATOMS: atom_id res chain seq x y z
N LEU A 1 4.93 -31.62 -66.44
CA LEU A 1 5.40 -31.52 -65.06
C LEU A 1 5.28 -30.07 -64.63
N PRO A 2 4.51 -29.72 -63.54
CA PRO A 2 4.46 -28.37 -63.05
C PRO A 2 5.73 -28.06 -62.24
N PRO A 3 6.19 -26.80 -62.24
CA PRO A 3 7.38 -26.40 -61.47
C PRO A 3 7.16 -26.50 -59.94
N ALA A 4 8.20 -27.01 -59.29
CA ALA A 4 8.21 -27.14 -57.83
C ALA A 4 8.06 -25.76 -57.16
N ALA A 5 7.06 -25.61 -56.28
CA ALA A 5 6.88 -24.42 -55.46
C ALA A 5 8.04 -24.31 -54.48
N THR A 6 8.83 -23.26 -54.58
CA THR A 6 9.88 -22.91 -53.63
C THR A 6 9.23 -22.41 -52.35
N VAL A 7 9.26 -23.22 -51.31
CA VAL A 7 8.82 -22.81 -49.98
C VAL A 7 9.85 -21.83 -49.41
N ALA A 8 9.44 -20.58 -49.23
CA ALA A 8 10.27 -19.58 -48.55
C ALA A 8 10.56 -20.00 -47.11
N PRO A 9 11.79 -19.82 -46.59
CA PRO A 9 12.10 -20.17 -45.22
C PRO A 9 11.27 -19.28 -44.26
N MET A 10 10.53 -19.94 -43.37
CA MET A 10 9.90 -19.26 -42.23
C MET A 10 11.00 -18.60 -41.40
N THR A 11 11.04 -17.30 -41.43
CA THR A 11 11.86 -16.54 -40.50
C THR A 11 11.32 -16.79 -39.09
N THR A 12 12.01 -17.62 -38.33
CA THR A 12 11.77 -17.72 -36.88
C THR A 12 12.21 -16.41 -36.27
N ASP A 13 11.24 -15.54 -35.98
CA ASP A 13 11.49 -14.35 -35.18
C ASP A 13 12.11 -14.80 -33.84
N ALA A 14 13.36 -14.43 -33.62
CA ALA A 14 14.04 -14.69 -32.36
C ALA A 14 13.21 -14.08 -31.23
N PRO A 15 12.97 -14.80 -30.11
CA PRO A 15 12.20 -14.28 -29.01
C PRO A 15 12.86 -13.00 -28.51
N HIS A 16 12.15 -11.88 -28.63
CA HIS A 16 12.61 -10.60 -28.12
C HIS A 16 12.92 -10.77 -26.63
N SER A 17 14.21 -10.71 -26.27
CA SER A 17 14.63 -10.72 -24.88
C SER A 17 13.94 -9.55 -24.17
N PRO A 18 13.20 -9.80 -23.07
CA PRO A 18 12.46 -8.74 -22.39
C PRO A 18 13.45 -7.67 -21.90
N HIS A 19 13.37 -6.47 -22.47
CA HIS A 19 14.20 -5.36 -22.09
C HIS A 19 13.95 -5.00 -20.63
N ARG A 20 14.97 -5.14 -19.78
CA ARG A 20 14.91 -4.64 -18.40
C ARG A 20 14.90 -3.11 -18.41
N PRO A 21 13.99 -2.47 -17.68
CA PRO A 21 14.02 -1.03 -17.53
C PRO A 21 15.36 -0.58 -16.90
N HIS A 22 15.87 0.56 -17.34
CA HIS A 22 17.14 1.08 -16.83
C HIS A 22 17.03 1.41 -15.33
N PRO A 23 17.94 0.95 -14.45
CA PRO A 23 17.79 1.05 -13.01
C PRO A 23 17.65 2.50 -12.53
N ILE A 24 18.42 3.43 -13.08
CA ILE A 24 18.36 4.86 -12.71
C ILE A 24 16.98 5.44 -13.05
N ARG A 25 16.45 5.11 -14.24
CA ARG A 25 15.11 5.55 -14.63
C ARG A 25 14.04 5.05 -13.66
N GLU A 26 14.13 3.78 -13.23
CA GLU A 26 13.17 3.22 -12.28
C GLU A 26 13.26 3.89 -10.91
N VAL A 27 14.46 4.12 -10.40
CA VAL A 27 14.66 4.85 -9.14
C VAL A 27 14.04 6.25 -9.24
N VAL A 28 14.28 6.97 -10.32
CA VAL A 28 13.70 8.31 -10.54
C VAL A 28 12.18 8.25 -10.59
N VAL A 29 11.60 7.34 -11.36
CA VAL A 29 10.13 7.19 -11.50
C VAL A 29 9.50 6.86 -10.16
N LEU A 30 10.06 5.90 -9.40
CA LEU A 30 9.53 5.52 -8.09
C LEU A 30 9.68 6.65 -7.07
N SER A 31 10.81 7.36 -7.06
CA SER A 31 11.02 8.51 -6.17
C SER A 31 10.02 9.63 -6.48
N LEU A 32 9.80 9.96 -7.75
CA LEU A 32 8.83 10.95 -8.16
C LEU A 32 7.40 10.53 -7.78
N ALA A 33 7.06 9.25 -7.94
CA ALA A 33 5.77 8.73 -7.52
C ALA A 33 5.56 8.85 -6.00
N CYS A 34 6.56 8.49 -5.20
CA CYS A 34 6.52 8.63 -3.75
C CYS A 34 6.40 10.10 -3.31
N LEU A 35 7.20 10.99 -3.90
CA LEU A 35 7.16 12.43 -3.60
C LEU A 35 5.79 13.03 -3.98
N SER A 36 5.27 12.69 -5.16
CA SER A 36 3.95 13.13 -5.60
C SER A 36 2.85 12.63 -4.66
N TYR A 37 2.91 11.37 -4.26
CA TYR A 37 1.98 10.80 -3.28
C TYR A 37 2.04 11.56 -1.95
N SER A 38 3.23 11.77 -1.40
CA SER A 38 3.41 12.47 -0.13
C SER A 38 2.88 13.91 -0.21
N LEU A 39 3.19 14.62 -1.29
CA LEU A 39 2.70 15.99 -1.51
C LEU A 39 1.19 16.03 -1.63
N LEU A 40 0.60 15.18 -2.46
CA LEU A 40 -0.85 15.11 -2.64
C LEU A 40 -1.58 14.64 -1.35
N SER A 41 -0.98 13.75 -0.58
CA SER A 41 -1.49 13.35 0.73
C SER A 41 -1.47 14.52 1.73
N TYR A 42 -0.41 15.31 1.72
CA TYR A 42 -0.27 16.50 2.57
C TYR A 42 -1.26 17.61 2.19
N LEU A 43 -1.50 17.81 0.89
CA LEU A 43 -2.42 18.81 0.36
C LEU A 43 -3.89 18.39 0.45
N ALA A 44 -4.19 17.16 0.85
CA ALA A 44 -5.56 16.67 0.95
C ALA A 44 -6.39 17.56 1.89
N PRO A 45 -7.56 18.08 1.46
CA PRO A 45 -8.42 18.93 2.27
C PRO A 45 -9.09 18.08 3.37
N VAL A 46 -8.37 17.90 4.48
CA VAL A 46 -8.85 17.03 5.56
C VAL A 46 -9.55 17.85 6.62
N THR A 47 -10.85 17.69 6.74
CA THR A 47 -11.57 18.12 7.93
C THR A 47 -11.60 16.97 8.94
N LYS A 48 -10.91 17.15 10.06
CA LYS A 48 -10.91 16.20 11.19
C LYS A 48 -12.35 15.76 11.54
N HIS A 49 -13.28 16.70 11.54
CA HIS A 49 -14.67 16.44 11.85
C HIS A 49 -15.34 15.44 10.87
N ALA A 50 -15.13 15.60 9.56
CA ALA A 50 -15.68 14.67 8.58
C ALA A 50 -15.05 13.28 8.72
N ALA A 51 -13.72 13.20 8.94
CA ALA A 51 -13.02 11.93 9.10
C ALA A 51 -13.50 11.15 10.33
N LEU A 52 -13.76 11.84 11.45
CA LEU A 52 -14.33 11.23 12.67
C LEU A 52 -15.78 10.79 12.45
N ALA A 53 -16.62 11.62 11.78
CA ALA A 53 -18.00 11.26 11.46
C ALA A 53 -18.06 9.98 10.61
N HIS A 54 -17.22 9.88 9.56
CA HIS A 54 -17.14 8.68 8.72
C HIS A 54 -16.67 7.46 9.52
N ALA A 55 -15.73 7.62 10.47
CA ALA A 55 -15.29 6.52 11.33
C ALA A 55 -16.44 5.97 12.20
N HIS A 56 -17.25 6.86 12.77
CA HIS A 56 -18.44 6.46 13.54
C HIS A 56 -19.51 5.80 12.67
N ASP A 57 -19.68 6.24 11.40
CA ASP A 57 -20.63 5.63 10.47
C ASP A 57 -20.22 4.21 10.13
N ILE A 58 -18.95 3.98 9.84
CA ILE A 58 -18.41 2.65 9.58
C ILE A 58 -18.53 1.76 10.82
N ALA A 59 -18.11 2.24 11.99
CA ALA A 59 -18.21 1.47 13.22
C ALA A 59 -19.65 1.08 13.56
N ARG A 60 -20.62 1.96 13.31
CA ARG A 60 -22.05 1.65 13.46
C ARG A 60 -22.52 0.59 12.48
N PHE A 61 -22.04 0.64 11.23
CA PHE A 61 -22.35 -0.40 10.25
C PHE A 61 -21.74 -1.74 10.67
N GLU A 62 -20.47 -1.78 11.02
CA GLU A 62 -19.76 -2.97 11.47
C GLU A 62 -20.41 -3.60 12.73
N ALA A 63 -20.84 -2.76 13.68
CA ALA A 63 -21.57 -3.22 14.86
C ALA A 63 -22.90 -3.89 14.51
N ARG A 64 -23.64 -3.37 13.51
CA ARG A 64 -24.90 -3.97 13.06
C ARG A 64 -24.72 -5.33 12.41
N VAL A 65 -23.60 -5.54 11.70
CA VAL A 65 -23.30 -6.83 11.04
C VAL A 65 -22.41 -7.74 11.90
N GLY A 66 -22.09 -7.34 13.13
CA GLY A 66 -21.28 -8.13 14.06
C GLY A 66 -19.80 -8.20 13.73
N LEU A 67 -19.27 -7.22 12.98
CA LEU A 67 -17.86 -7.18 12.56
C LEU A 67 -17.03 -6.15 13.33
N PHE A 68 -17.61 -5.37 14.23
CA PHE A 68 -16.88 -4.39 15.04
C PHE A 68 -16.06 -5.07 16.14
N MET A 69 -14.92 -5.63 15.78
CA MET A 69 -14.05 -6.40 16.67
C MET A 69 -12.77 -5.66 17.07
N GLU A 70 -12.45 -4.55 16.44
CA GLU A 70 -11.18 -3.83 16.63
C GLU A 70 -10.89 -3.49 18.09
N PRO A 71 -11.81 -2.93 18.90
CA PRO A 71 -11.51 -2.62 20.28
C PRO A 71 -11.22 -3.86 21.14
N GLY A 72 -11.90 -4.98 20.83
CA GLY A 72 -11.67 -6.26 21.50
C GLY A 72 -10.30 -6.83 21.21
N VAL A 73 -9.94 -6.92 19.92
CA VAL A 73 -8.64 -7.40 19.46
C VAL A 73 -7.51 -6.50 19.96
N ASN A 74 -7.68 -5.17 19.90
CA ASN A 74 -6.69 -4.22 20.38
C ASN A 74 -6.45 -4.36 21.90
N ARG A 75 -7.50 -4.49 22.69
CA ARG A 75 -7.40 -4.69 24.15
C ARG A 75 -6.69 -6.00 24.46
N TRP A 76 -7.04 -7.08 23.75
CA TRP A 76 -6.36 -8.36 23.91
C TRP A 76 -4.87 -8.26 23.55
N LEU A 77 -4.54 -7.61 22.43
CA LEU A 77 -3.16 -7.41 22.01
C LEU A 77 -2.38 -6.55 22.99
N SER A 78 -2.98 -5.50 23.53
CA SER A 78 -2.37 -4.62 24.54
C SER A 78 -2.05 -5.35 25.86
N ALA A 79 -2.80 -6.41 26.18
CA ALA A 79 -2.50 -7.28 27.32
C ALA A 79 -1.31 -8.23 27.08
N HIS A 80 -0.81 -8.31 25.83
CA HIS A 80 0.30 -9.19 25.43
C HIS A 80 1.43 -8.39 24.77
N PRO A 81 2.26 -7.67 25.55
CA PRO A 81 3.23 -6.70 25.01
C PRO A 81 4.22 -7.29 24.00
N GLY A 82 4.66 -8.54 24.19
CA GLY A 82 5.53 -9.21 23.23
C GLY A 82 4.87 -9.45 21.86
N LEU A 83 3.59 -9.79 21.83
CA LEU A 83 2.82 -9.93 20.60
C LEU A 83 2.53 -8.56 19.98
N ALA A 84 2.23 -7.56 20.78
CA ALA A 84 2.03 -6.18 20.30
C ALA A 84 3.29 -5.63 19.63
N GLN A 85 4.46 -5.86 20.24
CA GLN A 85 5.74 -5.48 19.65
C GLN A 85 6.01 -6.22 18.34
N LEU A 86 5.81 -7.54 18.30
CA LEU A 86 5.98 -8.34 17.09
C LEU A 86 5.05 -7.87 15.98
N ALA A 87 3.76 -7.66 16.28
CA ALA A 87 2.78 -7.14 15.32
C ALA A 87 3.16 -5.76 14.80
N SER A 88 3.66 -4.87 15.66
CA SER A 88 4.11 -3.53 15.28
C SER A 88 5.34 -3.56 14.36
N ILE A 89 6.32 -4.42 14.64
CA ILE A 89 7.50 -4.63 13.78
C ILE A 89 7.06 -5.22 12.44
N GLN A 90 6.20 -6.24 12.48
CA GLN A 90 5.64 -6.86 11.28
C GLN A 90 4.93 -5.82 10.41
N TYR A 91 4.06 -5.00 10.98
CA TYR A 91 3.33 -3.95 10.29
C TYR A 91 4.28 -2.91 9.69
N ALA A 92 5.28 -2.46 10.44
CA ALA A 92 6.21 -1.41 9.99
C ALA A 92 7.22 -1.89 8.95
N ALA A 93 7.81 -3.08 9.15
CA ALA A 93 8.94 -3.55 8.36
C ALA A 93 8.52 -4.41 7.16
N THR A 94 7.56 -5.33 7.35
CA THR A 94 7.25 -6.34 6.34
C THR A 94 6.63 -5.73 5.09
N PHE A 95 5.80 -4.73 5.27
CA PHE A 95 5.18 -4.01 4.15
C PHE A 95 6.20 -3.50 3.13
N PHE A 96 7.20 -2.73 3.55
CA PHE A 96 8.22 -2.18 2.65
C PHE A 96 9.20 -3.25 2.16
N LEU A 97 9.64 -4.15 3.05
CA LEU A 97 10.63 -5.16 2.73
C LEU A 97 10.08 -6.20 1.74
N MET A 98 8.86 -6.69 1.97
CA MET A 98 8.27 -7.70 1.09
C MET A 98 7.91 -7.13 -0.28
N THR A 99 7.27 -5.96 -0.32
CA THR A 99 6.96 -5.31 -1.60
C THR A 99 8.25 -4.96 -2.36
N GLY A 100 9.24 -4.38 -1.67
CA GLY A 100 10.54 -4.06 -2.28
C GLY A 100 11.27 -5.31 -2.78
N ALA A 101 11.30 -6.38 -1.99
CA ALA A 101 11.91 -7.65 -2.38
C ALA A 101 11.18 -8.29 -3.58
N ALA A 102 9.86 -8.31 -3.56
CA ALA A 102 9.05 -8.82 -4.68
C ALA A 102 9.32 -8.02 -5.96
N MET A 103 9.32 -6.69 -5.89
CA MET A 103 9.64 -5.83 -7.02
C MET A 103 11.06 -6.05 -7.54
N LEU A 104 12.04 -6.19 -6.64
CA LEU A 104 13.43 -6.48 -7.03
C LEU A 104 13.56 -7.85 -7.72
N ILE A 105 12.92 -8.87 -7.19
CA ILE A 105 12.92 -10.22 -7.79
C ILE A 105 12.28 -10.17 -9.18
N LEU A 106 11.14 -9.49 -9.33
CA LEU A 106 10.49 -9.33 -10.63
C LEU A 106 11.38 -8.56 -11.61
N TRP A 107 12.03 -7.50 -11.17
CA TRP A 107 12.94 -6.71 -12.00
C TRP A 107 14.14 -7.54 -12.50
N ILE A 108 14.69 -8.43 -11.64
CA ILE A 108 15.83 -9.27 -11.99
C ILE A 108 15.41 -10.46 -12.86
N LYS A 109 14.34 -11.18 -12.47
CA LYS A 109 13.99 -12.49 -13.04
C LYS A 109 12.87 -12.43 -14.06
N ALA A 110 11.97 -11.45 -13.99
CA ALA A 110 10.77 -11.39 -14.82
C ALA A 110 10.40 -9.94 -15.22
N PRO A 111 11.24 -9.26 -16.04
CA PRO A 111 11.07 -7.83 -16.35
C PRO A 111 9.71 -7.46 -16.95
N THR A 112 9.09 -8.37 -17.69
CA THR A 112 7.75 -8.18 -18.28
C THR A 112 6.68 -8.06 -17.18
N TYR A 113 6.77 -8.88 -16.12
CA TYR A 113 5.84 -8.83 -14.99
C TYR A 113 6.13 -7.65 -14.07
N TYR A 114 7.40 -7.24 -13.95
CA TYR A 114 7.80 -6.06 -13.21
C TYR A 114 7.03 -4.80 -13.65
N SER A 115 6.97 -4.54 -14.95
CA SER A 115 6.27 -3.37 -15.47
C SER A 115 4.77 -3.40 -15.13
N ARG A 116 4.14 -4.57 -15.18
CA ARG A 116 2.73 -4.73 -14.77
C ARG A 116 2.56 -4.50 -13.27
N ALA A 117 3.38 -5.14 -12.44
CA ALA A 117 3.33 -4.97 -10.97
C ALA A 117 3.52 -3.50 -10.58
N ARG A 118 4.50 -2.82 -11.15
CA ARG A 118 4.73 -1.39 -10.91
C ARG A 118 3.48 -0.55 -11.22
N TRP A 119 2.88 -0.75 -12.38
CA TRP A 119 1.68 0.00 -12.75
C TRP A 119 0.48 -0.35 -11.88
N THR A 120 0.34 -1.60 -11.46
CA THR A 120 -0.68 -2.00 -10.49
C THR A 120 -0.52 -1.24 -9.17
N LEU A 121 0.69 -1.20 -8.62
CA LEU A 121 0.98 -0.43 -7.40
C LEU A 121 0.68 1.06 -7.57
N VAL A 122 1.07 1.66 -8.70
CA VAL A 122 0.80 3.07 -8.99
C VAL A 122 -0.71 3.34 -9.06
N VAL A 123 -1.46 2.54 -9.80
CA VAL A 123 -2.91 2.70 -9.95
C VAL A 123 -3.64 2.51 -8.62
N MET A 124 -3.25 1.51 -7.83
CA MET A 124 -3.80 1.29 -6.49
C MET A 124 -3.52 2.48 -5.57
N THR A 125 -2.30 3.00 -5.59
CA THR A 125 -1.90 4.15 -4.78
C THR A 125 -2.67 5.42 -5.17
N LEU A 126 -2.84 5.66 -6.48
CA LEU A 126 -3.65 6.78 -6.97
C LEU A 126 -5.13 6.62 -6.60
N GLY A 127 -5.67 5.40 -6.71
CA GLY A 127 -7.04 5.11 -6.30
C GLY A 127 -7.26 5.36 -4.80
N ALA A 128 -6.31 4.92 -3.95
CA ALA A 128 -6.34 5.20 -2.53
C ALA A 128 -6.29 6.72 -2.24
N LEU A 129 -5.44 7.45 -2.97
CA LEU A 129 -5.33 8.90 -2.82
C LEU A 129 -6.65 9.61 -3.17
N VAL A 130 -7.32 9.22 -4.26
CA VAL A 130 -8.66 9.73 -4.60
C VAL A 130 -9.65 9.48 -3.47
N THR A 131 -9.62 8.29 -2.87
CA THR A 131 -10.48 7.97 -1.72
C THR A 131 -10.17 8.86 -0.51
N TYR A 132 -8.89 9.09 -0.19
CA TYR A 132 -8.51 9.95 0.93
C TYR A 132 -8.96 11.41 0.73
N TRP A 133 -9.01 11.87 -0.51
CA TRP A 133 -9.51 13.22 -0.85
C TRP A 133 -11.02 13.34 -0.79
N THR A 134 -11.75 12.31 -1.20
CA THR A 134 -13.22 12.33 -1.29
C THR A 134 -13.91 11.81 -0.03
N TYR A 135 -13.28 10.87 0.66
CA TYR A 135 -13.82 10.23 1.86
C TYR A 135 -12.72 10.04 2.92
N PRO A 136 -12.30 11.13 3.58
CA PRO A 136 -11.33 11.04 4.67
C PRO A 136 -11.89 10.19 5.80
N LEU A 137 -11.10 9.28 6.34
CA LEU A 137 -11.50 8.35 7.39
C LEU A 137 -10.47 8.32 8.51
N ALA A 138 -10.91 8.60 9.72
CA ALA A 138 -10.06 8.50 10.89
C ALA A 138 -9.81 7.03 11.26
N PRO A 139 -8.55 6.62 11.48
CA PRO A 139 -8.27 5.29 12.00
C PRO A 139 -8.77 5.16 13.43
N PRO A 140 -9.11 3.94 13.90
CA PRO A 140 -9.69 3.69 15.22
C PRO A 140 -8.90 4.30 16.39
N ARG A 141 -7.56 4.39 16.27
CA ARG A 141 -6.69 5.00 17.31
C ARG A 141 -6.85 6.51 17.47
N LEU A 142 -7.46 7.20 16.52
CA LEU A 142 -7.74 8.63 16.57
C LEU A 142 -9.18 8.94 16.98
N VAL A 143 -9.97 7.93 17.30
CA VAL A 143 -11.36 8.04 17.75
C VAL A 143 -11.39 7.69 19.24
N ASP A 144 -11.43 8.70 20.10
CA ASP A 144 -11.29 8.55 21.55
C ASP A 144 -12.31 7.57 22.15
N ASP A 145 -13.54 7.56 21.60
CA ASP A 145 -14.65 6.72 22.10
C ASP A 145 -14.44 5.23 21.82
N PHE A 146 -13.53 4.84 20.92
CA PHE A 146 -13.28 3.42 20.62
C PHE A 146 -12.35 2.75 21.64
N GLY A 147 -11.64 3.53 22.46
CA GLY A 147 -10.73 3.00 23.47
C GLY A 147 -9.60 2.13 22.90
N VAL A 148 -9.14 2.45 21.69
CA VAL A 148 -8.07 1.74 20.96
C VAL A 148 -6.73 2.37 21.28
N VAL A 149 -5.76 1.56 21.72
CA VAL A 149 -4.39 1.99 21.99
C VAL A 149 -3.56 1.91 20.71
N ASP A 150 -2.79 2.96 20.41
CA ASP A 150 -1.85 2.94 19.27
C ASP A 150 -0.60 2.11 19.60
N ALA A 151 -0.68 0.80 19.37
CA ALA A 151 0.41 -0.12 19.62
C ALA A 151 1.66 0.18 18.78
N VAL A 152 1.49 0.73 17.57
CA VAL A 152 2.60 1.07 16.68
C VAL A 152 3.38 2.27 17.22
N ALA A 153 2.70 3.30 17.70
CA ALA A 153 3.34 4.48 18.28
C ALA A 153 4.10 4.12 19.56
N HIS A 154 3.60 3.18 20.36
CA HIS A 154 4.25 2.74 21.60
C HIS A 154 5.52 1.92 21.37
N HIS A 155 5.58 1.12 20.28
CA HIS A 155 6.68 0.16 20.07
C HIS A 155 7.65 0.54 18.93
N THR A 156 7.30 1.53 18.09
CA THR A 156 8.10 1.95 16.91
C THR A 156 8.19 3.47 16.79
N SER A 157 8.56 4.16 17.87
CA SER A 157 8.59 5.62 17.94
C SER A 157 9.37 6.30 16.80
N SER A 158 10.52 5.74 16.40
CA SER A 158 11.35 6.30 15.32
C SER A 158 10.71 6.16 13.95
N TYR A 159 10.01 5.06 13.69
CA TYR A 159 9.28 4.83 12.44
C TYR A 159 8.06 5.75 12.34
N SER A 160 7.29 5.86 13.41
CA SER A 160 6.10 6.72 13.46
C SER A 160 6.45 8.19 13.32
N GLN A 161 7.59 8.63 13.85
CA GLN A 161 8.07 10.00 13.69
C GLN A 161 8.49 10.31 12.24
N LEU A 162 9.22 9.40 11.59
CA LEU A 162 9.74 9.64 10.23
C LEU A 162 8.64 9.57 9.16
N PHE A 163 7.76 8.59 9.24
CA PHE A 163 6.73 8.34 8.22
C PHE A 163 5.36 8.89 8.58
N GLY A 164 5.06 9.06 9.87
CA GLY A 164 3.79 9.61 10.33
C GLY A 164 3.59 11.08 9.94
N THR A 165 4.68 11.85 9.81
CA THR A 165 4.62 13.25 9.35
C THR A 165 4.38 13.37 7.84
N LEU A 166 4.70 12.34 7.07
CA LEU A 166 4.55 12.31 5.60
C LEU A 166 3.24 11.66 5.15
N ALA A 167 2.55 10.95 6.04
CA ALA A 167 1.30 10.26 5.75
C ALA A 167 0.08 11.08 6.17
N ASN A 168 -1.00 11.01 5.40
CA ASN A 168 -2.28 11.59 5.81
C ASN A 168 -2.83 10.78 7.01
N PRO A 169 -2.99 11.39 8.21
CA PRO A 169 -3.48 10.67 9.38
C PRO A 169 -4.93 10.18 9.26
N TYR A 170 -5.68 10.71 8.30
CA TYR A 170 -7.08 10.38 8.04
C TYR A 170 -7.29 9.56 6.76
N GLY A 171 -6.24 8.92 6.28
CA GLY A 171 -6.29 7.96 5.19
C GLY A 171 -6.37 6.51 5.68
N ALA A 172 -7.34 6.18 6.54
CA ALA A 172 -7.43 4.83 7.11
C ALA A 172 -7.87 3.77 6.08
N MET A 173 -8.71 4.14 5.13
CA MET A 173 -9.23 3.24 4.10
C MET A 173 -9.14 3.88 2.71
N PRO A 174 -8.78 3.11 1.67
CA PRO A 174 -8.30 1.74 1.71
C PRO A 174 -6.90 1.63 2.34
N SER A 175 -6.65 0.53 3.06
CA SER A 175 -5.35 0.32 3.69
C SER A 175 -4.28 0.01 2.65
N MET A 176 -3.29 0.88 2.52
CA MET A 176 -2.16 0.66 1.62
C MET A 176 -1.27 -0.51 2.07
N HIS A 177 -1.22 -0.79 3.37
CA HIS A 177 -0.50 -1.96 3.90
C HIS A 177 -1.10 -3.28 3.39
N THR A 178 -2.42 -3.36 3.31
CA THR A 178 -3.11 -4.52 2.74
C THR A 178 -3.03 -4.54 1.22
N GLY A 179 -3.12 -3.38 0.59
CA GLY A 179 -3.12 -3.28 -0.87
C GLY A 179 -1.78 -3.65 -1.51
N TRP A 180 -0.66 -3.40 -0.83
CA TRP A 180 0.69 -3.68 -1.35
C TRP A 180 1.24 -5.03 -0.87
N ALA A 181 0.62 -5.69 0.12
CA ALA A 181 1.00 -7.00 0.61
C ALA A 181 0.51 -8.12 -0.31
#